data_17f9c8bc991c335ff4e953ced714ca44
#
_entry.id   17f9c8bc991c335ff4e953ced714ca44
#
_cell.length_a   1.000
_cell.length_b   1.000
_cell.length_c   1.000
_cell.angle_alpha   90.00
_cell.angle_beta   90.00
_cell.angle_gamma   90.00
#
_symmetry.space_group_name_H-M   'P 1'
#
loop_
_entity.id
_entity.type
_entity.pdbx_description
1 polymer ?
#
loop_
_entity_poly.entity_id
_entity_poly.type
_entity_poly.pdbx_seq_one_letter_code
_entity_poly.pdbx_strand_id
1 'polypeptide(L)'
;MRTFKMIINPTKNKKDAAFCQYFKTNTADSKCMYNTANFYIRNTMTGLKKSPEERTHLETEVLHYVFTGIQKANEVIGQKNMKKKFAELNLSKVGGMNSAVIAFSIVSQEPFQYPTEEKWFLSYGTLDAIFKFTDNPVYRRMNSQVNQNAIRKAVAAWQGYFESLKAYRKNPAGFTGKPKIPGYKQDEEYIAWFSKQVAKLKEEDGRCYIQFINNPDRFGIGKASLYDDLKYVKTEVKPMYGKYYILITFDDKIAEAEVPENPKRILGLDPGVNNFLGVANNFGGAPFVMNGRAVKSANQRFNKKRAKLISSVTKGSDS
;
A
#
# COMPACT_ATOMS: atom_id res chain seq x y z
N MET A 1 -2.13 18.02 -4.14
CA MET A 1 -2.82 17.17 -3.11
C MET A 1 -2.43 17.60 -1.71
N ARG A 2 -3.39 17.73 -0.78
CA ARG A 2 -3.16 18.07 0.64
C ARG A 2 -3.50 16.88 1.52
N THR A 3 -2.72 16.66 2.58
CA THR A 3 -2.98 15.61 3.57
C THR A 3 -3.10 16.21 4.96
N PHE A 4 -4.26 16.04 5.57
CA PHE A 4 -4.51 16.42 6.95
C PHE A 4 -4.17 15.25 7.87
N LYS A 5 -3.45 15.52 8.95
CA LYS A 5 -3.05 14.53 9.93
C LYS A 5 -3.82 14.72 11.23
N MET A 6 -4.52 13.69 11.66
CA MET A 6 -5.15 13.61 12.98
C MET A 6 -4.53 12.47 13.78
N ILE A 7 -4.54 12.58 15.10
CA ILE A 7 -3.95 11.57 15.98
C ILE A 7 -5.01 11.16 16.99
N ILE A 8 -5.27 9.84 17.05
CA ILE A 8 -6.08 9.22 18.09
C ILE A 8 -5.16 8.55 19.10
N ASN A 9 -5.47 8.81 20.39
CA ASN A 9 -4.81 8.17 21.50
C ASN A 9 -5.83 7.30 22.27
N PRO A 10 -5.61 5.97 22.39
CA PRO A 10 -6.53 5.06 23.07
C PRO A 10 -6.85 5.46 24.52
N THR A 11 -5.96 6.20 25.17
CA THR A 11 -6.08 6.53 26.59
C THR A 11 -6.81 7.84 26.89
N LYS A 12 -7.23 8.61 25.86
CA LYS A 12 -7.71 9.99 26.09
C LYS A 12 -9.23 10.16 26.25
N ASN A 13 -10.04 9.38 25.57
CA ASN A 13 -11.51 9.44 25.75
C ASN A 13 -12.24 8.18 25.21
N LYS A 14 -13.50 7.97 25.62
CA LYS A 14 -14.29 6.79 25.21
C LYS A 14 -14.56 6.71 23.70
N LYS A 15 -14.77 7.85 23.02
CA LYS A 15 -14.95 7.88 21.56
C LYS A 15 -13.70 7.43 20.83
N ASP A 16 -12.53 7.90 21.28
CA ASP A 16 -11.25 7.47 20.72
C ASP A 16 -11.02 5.97 20.92
N ALA A 17 -11.46 5.41 22.07
CA ALA A 17 -11.35 3.98 22.36
C ALA A 17 -12.11 3.11 21.34
N ALA A 18 -13.35 3.49 20.96
CA ALA A 18 -14.13 2.75 19.97
C ALA A 18 -13.44 2.75 18.59
N PHE A 19 -12.96 3.92 18.15
CA PHE A 19 -12.19 4.01 16.90
C PHE A 19 -10.85 3.26 16.98
N CYS A 20 -10.18 3.27 18.12
CA CYS A 20 -8.94 2.53 18.30
C CYS A 20 -9.14 1.02 18.10
N GLN A 21 -10.23 0.45 18.63
CA GLN A 21 -10.54 -0.97 18.42
C GLN A 21 -10.81 -1.28 16.93
N TYR A 22 -11.60 -0.43 16.27
CA TYR A 22 -11.87 -0.57 14.85
C TYR A 22 -10.58 -0.48 14.01
N PHE A 23 -9.71 0.48 14.31
CA PHE A 23 -8.45 0.65 13.59
C PHE A 23 -7.47 -0.48 13.89
N LYS A 24 -7.39 -0.95 15.14
CA LYS A 24 -6.55 -2.10 15.51
C LYS A 24 -6.91 -3.34 14.68
N THR A 25 -8.20 -3.66 14.58
CA THR A 25 -8.65 -4.80 13.77
C THR A 25 -8.24 -4.63 12.30
N ASN A 26 -8.55 -3.48 11.68
CA ASN A 26 -8.26 -3.27 10.27
C ASN A 26 -6.75 -3.20 9.96
N THR A 27 -5.93 -2.64 10.85
CA THR A 27 -4.47 -2.56 10.66
C THR A 27 -3.79 -3.91 10.88
N ALA A 28 -4.26 -4.72 11.85
CA ALA A 28 -3.80 -6.09 12.05
C ALA A 28 -4.15 -6.99 10.85
N ASP A 29 -5.38 -6.92 10.36
CA ASP A 29 -5.81 -7.68 9.18
C ASP A 29 -5.09 -7.20 7.91
N SER A 30 -4.82 -5.88 7.77
CA SER A 30 -4.01 -5.33 6.68
C SER A 30 -2.59 -5.89 6.69
N LYS A 31 -1.98 -6.06 7.88
CA LYS A 31 -0.69 -6.75 8.04
C LYS A 31 -0.77 -8.20 7.60
N CYS A 32 -1.79 -8.92 8.06
CA CYS A 32 -2.00 -10.31 7.67
C CYS A 32 -2.14 -10.45 6.15
N MET A 33 -2.94 -9.60 5.51
CA MET A 33 -3.14 -9.63 4.06
C MET A 33 -1.88 -9.28 3.27
N TYR A 34 -1.12 -8.26 3.71
CA TYR A 34 0.18 -7.94 3.12
C TYR A 34 1.14 -9.14 3.17
N ASN A 35 1.24 -9.77 4.35
CA ASN A 35 2.13 -10.91 4.55
C ASN A 35 1.66 -12.14 3.75
N THR A 36 0.36 -12.38 3.66
CA THR A 36 -0.22 -13.44 2.82
C THR A 36 0.12 -13.22 1.35
N ALA A 37 -0.08 -12.01 0.82
CA ALA A 37 0.28 -11.70 -0.57
C ALA A 37 1.79 -11.90 -0.81
N ASN A 38 2.64 -11.40 0.10
CA ASN A 38 4.09 -11.57 0.02
C ASN A 38 4.50 -13.04 0.09
N PHE A 39 3.85 -13.85 0.93
CA PHE A 39 4.07 -15.28 1.06
C PHE A 39 3.82 -16.03 -0.26
N TYR A 40 2.69 -15.78 -0.90
CA TYR A 40 2.37 -16.41 -2.17
C TYR A 40 3.32 -15.98 -3.29
N ILE A 41 3.68 -14.70 -3.39
CA ILE A 41 4.66 -14.22 -4.37
C ILE A 41 6.03 -14.91 -4.17
N ARG A 42 6.52 -14.97 -2.93
CA ARG A 42 7.83 -15.54 -2.61
C ARG A 42 7.91 -17.04 -2.92
N ASN A 43 6.91 -17.79 -2.45
CA ASN A 43 6.91 -19.24 -2.63
C ASN A 43 6.60 -19.66 -4.08
N THR A 44 5.83 -18.88 -4.83
CA THR A 44 5.69 -19.07 -6.28
C THR A 44 7.03 -18.87 -7.00
N MET A 45 7.77 -17.80 -6.64
CA MET A 45 9.10 -17.56 -7.20
C MET A 45 10.07 -18.70 -6.92
N THR A 46 10.14 -19.17 -5.67
CA THR A 46 11.10 -20.23 -5.28
C THR A 46 10.70 -21.58 -5.84
N GLY A 47 9.43 -21.93 -5.77
CA GLY A 47 8.94 -23.22 -6.25
C GLY A 47 9.02 -23.39 -7.76
N LEU A 48 8.83 -22.32 -8.55
CA LEU A 48 8.97 -22.41 -10.02
C LEU A 48 10.42 -22.47 -10.51
N LYS A 49 11.38 -22.05 -9.68
CA LYS A 49 12.82 -22.15 -10.02
C LYS A 49 13.43 -23.49 -9.69
N LYS A 50 12.67 -24.38 -9.07
CA LYS A 50 13.10 -25.72 -8.69
C LYS A 50 12.40 -26.76 -9.55
N SER A 51 13.10 -27.87 -9.81
CA SER A 51 12.45 -29.04 -10.40
C SER A 51 11.37 -29.58 -9.44
N PRO A 52 10.36 -30.32 -9.94
CA PRO A 52 9.30 -30.87 -9.08
C PRO A 52 9.83 -31.68 -7.89
N GLU A 53 10.91 -32.40 -8.07
CA GLU A 53 11.55 -33.28 -7.07
C GLU A 53 12.27 -32.48 -5.98
N GLU A 54 12.76 -31.28 -6.31
CA GLU A 54 13.49 -30.40 -5.38
C GLU A 54 12.57 -29.48 -4.58
N ARG A 55 11.28 -29.44 -4.93
CA ARG A 55 10.30 -28.59 -4.23
C ARG A 55 10.01 -29.11 -2.84
N THR A 56 9.99 -28.22 -1.88
CA THR A 56 9.43 -28.55 -0.56
C THR A 56 7.94 -28.80 -0.67
N HIS A 57 7.38 -29.54 0.28
CA HIS A 57 5.93 -29.75 0.38
C HIS A 57 5.15 -28.41 0.36
N LEU A 58 5.64 -27.41 1.11
CA LEU A 58 5.06 -26.07 1.13
C LEU A 58 5.04 -25.39 -0.25
N GLU A 59 6.14 -25.45 -1.00
CA GLU A 59 6.21 -24.86 -2.34
C GLU A 59 5.26 -25.55 -3.31
N THR A 60 5.12 -26.87 -3.20
CA THR A 60 4.16 -27.65 -4.00
C THR A 60 2.71 -27.26 -3.68
N GLU A 61 2.37 -27.18 -2.40
CA GLU A 61 1.03 -26.72 -1.98
C GLU A 61 0.69 -25.30 -2.43
N VAL A 62 1.66 -24.37 -2.31
CA VAL A 62 1.48 -22.99 -2.76
C VAL A 62 1.27 -22.91 -4.27
N LEU A 63 2.07 -23.65 -5.05
CA LEU A 63 1.89 -23.70 -6.50
C LEU A 63 0.54 -24.30 -6.86
N HIS A 64 0.14 -25.40 -6.24
CA HIS A 64 -1.18 -26.02 -6.45
C HIS A 64 -2.32 -25.02 -6.15
N TYR A 65 -2.23 -24.30 -5.01
CA TYR A 65 -3.20 -23.28 -4.65
C TYR A 65 -3.26 -22.13 -5.67
N VAL A 66 -2.12 -21.64 -6.13
CA VAL A 66 -2.03 -20.56 -7.12
C VAL A 66 -2.63 -21.00 -8.45
N PHE A 67 -2.27 -22.16 -8.95
CA PHE A 67 -2.75 -22.69 -10.23
C PHE A 67 -4.27 -22.95 -10.18
N THR A 68 -4.77 -23.60 -9.13
CA THR A 68 -6.21 -23.84 -8.93
C THR A 68 -6.97 -22.52 -8.81
N GLY A 69 -6.39 -21.53 -8.12
CA GLY A 69 -7.00 -20.20 -7.97
C GLY A 69 -7.10 -19.45 -9.30
N ILE A 70 -6.06 -19.52 -10.14
CA ILE A 70 -6.07 -18.96 -11.50
C ILE A 70 -7.11 -19.66 -12.37
N GLN A 71 -7.15 -20.99 -12.33
CA GLN A 71 -8.15 -21.77 -13.07
C GLN A 71 -9.57 -21.32 -12.71
N LYS A 72 -9.93 -21.32 -11.43
CA LYS A 72 -11.25 -20.85 -10.96
C LYS A 72 -11.56 -19.42 -11.39
N ALA A 73 -10.56 -18.52 -11.32
CA ALA A 73 -10.70 -17.14 -11.73
C ALA A 73 -10.98 -17.03 -13.24
N ASN A 74 -10.24 -17.76 -14.05
CA ASN A 74 -10.42 -17.81 -15.51
C ASN A 74 -11.79 -18.34 -15.89
N GLU A 75 -12.26 -19.41 -15.26
CA GLU A 75 -13.60 -19.98 -15.49
C GLU A 75 -14.70 -18.95 -15.22
N VAL A 76 -14.69 -18.32 -14.04
CA VAL A 76 -15.75 -17.36 -13.65
C VAL A 76 -15.70 -16.07 -14.44
N ILE A 77 -14.50 -15.49 -14.64
CA ILE A 77 -14.35 -14.22 -15.34
C ILE A 77 -14.47 -14.40 -16.82
N GLY A 78 -13.95 -15.51 -17.37
CA GLY A 78 -14.14 -15.89 -18.76
C GLY A 78 -15.61 -16.00 -19.12
N GLN A 79 -16.41 -16.68 -18.31
CA GLN A 79 -17.87 -16.77 -18.51
C GLN A 79 -18.56 -15.39 -18.47
N LYS A 80 -18.17 -14.51 -17.54
CA LYS A 80 -18.72 -13.15 -17.46
C LYS A 80 -18.36 -12.31 -18.69
N ASN A 81 -17.11 -12.37 -19.11
CA ASN A 81 -16.63 -11.65 -20.28
C ASN A 81 -17.32 -12.15 -21.55
N MET A 82 -17.52 -13.45 -21.67
CA MET A 82 -18.28 -14.08 -22.74
C MET A 82 -19.70 -13.52 -22.79
N LYS A 83 -20.44 -13.59 -21.66
CA LYS A 83 -21.81 -13.07 -21.56
C LYS A 83 -21.91 -11.60 -21.95
N LYS A 84 -20.95 -10.78 -21.53
CA LYS A 84 -20.90 -9.34 -21.87
C LYS A 84 -20.69 -9.13 -23.37
N LYS A 85 -19.73 -9.82 -23.98
CA LYS A 85 -19.48 -9.72 -25.43
C LYS A 85 -20.66 -10.26 -26.26
N PHE A 86 -21.33 -11.34 -25.83
CA PHE A 86 -22.55 -11.81 -26.46
C PHE A 86 -23.65 -10.75 -26.43
N ALA A 87 -23.83 -10.07 -25.31
CA ALA A 87 -24.80 -8.98 -25.20
C ALA A 87 -24.45 -7.78 -26.10
N GLU A 88 -23.16 -7.39 -26.14
CA GLU A 88 -22.68 -6.27 -26.98
C GLU A 88 -22.83 -6.57 -28.48
N LEU A 89 -22.62 -7.82 -28.90
CA LEU A 89 -22.72 -8.22 -30.28
C LEU A 89 -24.16 -8.58 -30.74
N ASN A 90 -25.16 -8.47 -29.84
CA ASN A 90 -26.56 -8.87 -30.10
C ASN A 90 -26.68 -10.30 -30.69
N LEU A 91 -25.77 -11.19 -30.38
CA LEU A 91 -25.67 -12.55 -30.92
C LEU A 91 -26.86 -13.43 -30.56
N SER A 92 -27.70 -13.02 -29.62
CA SER A 92 -29.00 -13.67 -29.35
C SER A 92 -29.97 -13.63 -30.52
N LYS A 93 -29.70 -12.79 -31.53
CA LYS A 93 -30.51 -12.64 -32.75
C LYS A 93 -29.89 -13.32 -33.98
N VAL A 94 -28.65 -13.79 -33.91
CA VAL A 94 -27.93 -14.45 -35.00
C VAL A 94 -27.84 -15.94 -34.70
N GLY A 95 -28.80 -16.72 -35.14
CA GLY A 95 -28.73 -18.18 -35.10
C GLY A 95 -27.76 -18.70 -36.15
N GLY A 96 -26.75 -19.51 -35.76
CA GLY A 96 -25.89 -20.18 -36.71
C GLY A 96 -24.48 -20.51 -36.22
N MET A 97 -23.73 -21.26 -37.02
CA MET A 97 -22.39 -21.78 -36.73
C MET A 97 -21.36 -20.68 -36.45
N ASN A 98 -21.55 -19.48 -37.00
CA ASN A 98 -20.66 -18.32 -36.77
C ASN A 98 -20.70 -17.82 -35.31
N SER A 99 -21.85 -17.90 -34.65
CA SER A 99 -21.96 -17.51 -33.23
C SER A 99 -21.21 -18.48 -32.30
N ALA A 100 -21.17 -19.77 -32.64
CA ALA A 100 -20.43 -20.77 -31.89
C ALA A 100 -18.89 -20.59 -32.02
N VAL A 101 -18.40 -20.27 -33.22
CA VAL A 101 -16.98 -19.98 -33.47
C VAL A 101 -16.52 -18.70 -32.76
N ILE A 102 -17.34 -17.65 -32.81
CA ILE A 102 -17.06 -16.41 -32.08
C ILE A 102 -17.09 -16.65 -30.57
N ALA A 103 -18.03 -17.43 -30.06
CA ALA A 103 -18.10 -17.83 -28.68
C ALA A 103 -16.86 -18.61 -28.22
N PHE A 104 -16.40 -19.57 -29.02
CA PHE A 104 -15.21 -20.36 -28.76
C PHE A 104 -13.95 -19.49 -28.71
N SER A 105 -13.78 -18.56 -29.64
CA SER A 105 -12.65 -17.63 -29.67
C SER A 105 -12.63 -16.66 -28.47
N ILE A 106 -13.79 -16.35 -27.90
CA ILE A 106 -13.92 -15.51 -26.70
C ILE A 106 -13.63 -16.31 -25.43
N VAL A 107 -14.05 -17.56 -25.37
CA VAL A 107 -13.82 -18.47 -24.22
C VAL A 107 -12.35 -18.86 -24.08
N SER A 108 -11.63 -18.93 -25.20
CA SER A 108 -10.20 -19.27 -25.19
C SER A 108 -9.27 -18.18 -24.64
N GLN A 109 -9.78 -16.98 -24.37
CA GLN A 109 -8.99 -15.91 -23.73
C GLN A 109 -9.02 -16.05 -22.20
N GLU A 110 -8.03 -16.73 -21.66
CA GLU A 110 -7.80 -16.77 -20.22
C GLU A 110 -7.37 -15.38 -19.73
N PRO A 111 -8.17 -14.69 -18.88
CA PRO A 111 -7.83 -13.34 -18.42
C PRO A 111 -6.59 -13.30 -17.52
N PHE A 112 -6.21 -14.43 -16.89
CA PHE A 112 -5.02 -14.56 -16.07
C PHE A 112 -4.10 -15.65 -16.61
N GLN A 113 -2.85 -15.29 -16.87
CA GLN A 113 -1.83 -16.23 -17.29
C GLN A 113 -1.29 -17.01 -16.09
N TYR A 114 -0.99 -18.30 -16.29
CA TYR A 114 -0.30 -19.10 -15.30
C TYR A 114 1.15 -18.64 -15.16
N PRO A 115 1.67 -18.59 -13.92
CA PRO A 115 3.07 -18.23 -13.73
C PRO A 115 4.00 -19.34 -14.23
N THR A 116 5.13 -18.93 -14.82
CA THR A 116 6.20 -19.79 -15.31
C THR A 116 7.50 -19.43 -14.61
N GLU A 117 8.58 -20.23 -14.79
CA GLU A 117 9.89 -19.92 -14.25
C GLU A 117 10.38 -18.51 -14.65
N GLU A 118 10.17 -18.13 -15.91
CA GLU A 118 10.57 -16.81 -16.43
C GLU A 118 9.61 -15.69 -15.97
N LYS A 119 8.30 -15.97 -15.89
CA LYS A 119 7.24 -15.03 -15.55
C LYS A 119 6.50 -15.42 -14.27
N TRP A 120 7.26 -15.62 -13.21
CA TRP A 120 6.76 -16.10 -11.93
C TRP A 120 6.00 -15.05 -11.09
N PHE A 121 6.13 -13.76 -11.41
CA PHE A 121 5.61 -12.68 -10.58
C PHE A 121 4.09 -12.59 -10.68
N LEU A 122 3.44 -12.75 -9.52
CA LEU A 122 1.99 -12.61 -9.42
C LEU A 122 1.60 -11.13 -9.35
N SER A 123 0.86 -10.67 -10.35
CA SER A 123 0.33 -9.30 -10.38
C SER A 123 -0.73 -9.08 -9.29
N TYR A 124 -1.02 -7.80 -9.01
CA TYR A 124 -2.14 -7.45 -8.12
C TYR A 124 -3.46 -8.10 -8.57
N GLY A 125 -3.79 -8.01 -9.86
CA GLY A 125 -5.04 -8.58 -10.39
C GLY A 125 -5.10 -10.10 -10.24
N THR A 126 -3.98 -10.78 -10.47
CA THR A 126 -3.86 -12.24 -10.29
C THR A 126 -4.05 -12.64 -8.83
N LEU A 127 -3.38 -11.96 -7.88
CA LEU A 127 -3.51 -12.24 -6.45
C LEU A 127 -4.92 -11.97 -5.92
N ASP A 128 -5.52 -10.83 -6.29
CA ASP A 128 -6.89 -10.49 -5.91
C ASP A 128 -7.89 -11.55 -6.40
N ALA A 129 -7.73 -11.99 -7.64
CA ALA A 129 -8.55 -13.04 -8.23
C ALA A 129 -8.36 -14.39 -7.51
N ILE A 130 -7.12 -14.82 -7.30
CA ILE A 130 -6.82 -16.06 -6.57
C ILE A 130 -7.51 -16.03 -5.20
N PHE A 131 -7.25 -15.03 -4.38
CA PHE A 131 -7.77 -14.96 -3.02
C PHE A 131 -9.30 -14.86 -2.97
N LYS A 132 -9.90 -14.18 -3.94
CA LYS A 132 -11.34 -14.03 -4.07
C LYS A 132 -12.03 -15.34 -4.44
N PHE A 133 -11.49 -16.08 -5.41
CA PHE A 133 -12.13 -17.27 -5.96
C PHE A 133 -11.74 -18.58 -5.24
N THR A 134 -10.73 -18.52 -4.36
CA THR A 134 -10.41 -19.62 -3.44
C THR A 134 -10.98 -19.42 -2.03
N ASP A 135 -11.78 -18.38 -1.81
CA ASP A 135 -12.31 -18.01 -0.49
C ASP A 135 -11.23 -17.93 0.60
N ASN A 136 -10.11 -17.29 0.28
CA ASN A 136 -9.00 -17.17 1.21
C ASN A 136 -9.46 -16.56 2.54
N PRO A 137 -9.23 -17.24 3.68
CA PRO A 137 -9.78 -16.81 4.98
C PRO A 137 -9.24 -15.45 5.44
N VAL A 138 -8.00 -15.09 5.10
CA VAL A 138 -7.43 -13.78 5.41
C VAL A 138 -8.09 -12.70 4.55
N TYR A 139 -8.33 -13.00 3.28
CA TYR A 139 -9.02 -12.08 2.36
C TYR A 139 -10.47 -11.81 2.78
N ARG A 140 -11.13 -12.75 3.48
CA ARG A 140 -12.53 -12.60 3.92
C ARG A 140 -12.70 -11.85 5.24
N ARG A 141 -11.63 -11.57 5.98
CA ARG A 141 -11.70 -10.85 7.27
C ARG A 141 -12.09 -9.38 7.14
N MET A 142 -11.66 -8.72 6.07
CA MET A 142 -11.88 -7.29 5.85
C MET A 142 -12.81 -7.03 4.66
N ASN A 143 -13.24 -5.77 4.55
CA ASN A 143 -13.84 -5.31 3.30
C ASN A 143 -12.87 -5.49 2.13
N SER A 144 -13.40 -5.97 0.99
CA SER A 144 -12.62 -6.31 -0.20
C SER A 144 -11.70 -5.17 -0.67
N GLN A 145 -12.12 -3.91 -0.56
CA GLN A 145 -11.28 -2.78 -0.98
C GLN A 145 -10.11 -2.50 -0.04
N VAL A 146 -10.27 -2.73 1.27
CA VAL A 146 -9.17 -2.60 2.23
C VAL A 146 -8.14 -3.71 1.98
N ASN A 147 -8.61 -4.95 1.74
CA ASN A 147 -7.78 -6.08 1.34
C ASN A 147 -7.00 -5.81 0.05
N GLN A 148 -7.70 -5.35 -0.99
CA GLN A 148 -7.10 -5.00 -2.28
C GLN A 148 -5.97 -3.98 -2.13
N ASN A 149 -6.12 -3.01 -1.23
CA ASN A 149 -5.09 -2.02 -0.98
C ASN A 149 -3.88 -2.61 -0.23
N ALA A 150 -4.08 -3.57 0.67
CA ALA A 150 -2.99 -4.30 1.32
C ALA A 150 -2.19 -5.15 0.31
N ILE A 151 -2.89 -5.85 -0.61
CA ILE A 151 -2.27 -6.59 -1.72
C ILE A 151 -1.47 -5.64 -2.62
N ARG A 152 -2.04 -4.49 -3.01
CA ARG A 152 -1.34 -3.49 -3.83
C ARG A 152 -0.05 -3.00 -3.18
N LYS A 153 -0.05 -2.80 -1.85
CA LYS A 153 1.17 -2.42 -1.11
C LYS A 153 2.24 -3.52 -1.15
N ALA A 154 1.85 -4.79 -1.08
CA ALA A 154 2.79 -5.91 -1.21
C ALA A 154 3.37 -5.96 -2.64
N VAL A 155 2.53 -5.85 -3.66
CA VAL A 155 2.96 -5.83 -5.07
C VAL A 155 3.86 -4.62 -5.35
N ALA A 156 3.51 -3.44 -4.86
CA ALA A 156 4.34 -2.23 -5.02
C ALA A 156 5.73 -2.37 -4.36
N ALA A 157 5.81 -3.06 -3.22
CA ALA A 157 7.11 -3.34 -2.59
C ALA A 157 8.00 -4.23 -3.48
N TRP A 158 7.43 -5.22 -4.17
CA TRP A 158 8.14 -6.04 -5.15
C TRP A 158 8.54 -5.26 -6.39
N GLN A 159 7.67 -4.40 -6.90
CA GLN A 159 8.01 -3.52 -8.03
C GLN A 159 9.17 -2.59 -7.66
N GLY A 160 9.13 -1.98 -6.46
CA GLY A 160 10.25 -1.19 -5.94
C GLY A 160 11.56 -1.99 -5.82
N TYR A 161 11.48 -3.25 -5.42
CA TYR A 161 12.63 -4.15 -5.40
C TYR A 161 13.20 -4.37 -6.82
N PHE A 162 12.35 -4.62 -7.81
CA PHE A 162 12.83 -4.82 -9.20
C PHE A 162 13.49 -3.56 -9.76
N GLU A 163 12.91 -2.39 -9.52
CA GLU A 163 13.53 -1.13 -9.95
C GLU A 163 14.87 -0.87 -9.22
N SER A 164 14.92 -1.13 -7.92
CA SER A 164 16.16 -1.03 -7.15
C SER A 164 17.24 -2.01 -7.65
N LEU A 165 16.84 -3.24 -8.00
CA LEU A 165 17.77 -4.24 -8.54
C LEU A 165 18.29 -3.84 -9.92
N LYS A 166 17.43 -3.25 -10.76
CA LYS A 166 17.82 -2.71 -12.07
C LYS A 166 18.79 -1.54 -11.93
N ALA A 167 18.54 -0.63 -11.00
CA ALA A 167 19.44 0.47 -10.70
C ALA A 167 20.78 -0.01 -10.11
N TYR A 168 20.75 -0.99 -9.21
CA TYR A 168 21.96 -1.62 -8.65
C TYR A 168 22.83 -2.26 -9.73
N ARG A 169 22.25 -2.95 -10.71
CA ARG A 169 23.02 -3.56 -11.82
C ARG A 169 23.73 -2.50 -12.67
N LYS A 170 23.17 -1.29 -12.79
CA LYS A 170 23.79 -0.19 -13.54
C LYS A 170 24.90 0.51 -12.74
N ASN A 171 24.72 0.71 -11.45
CA ASN A 171 25.67 1.39 -10.58
C ASN A 171 25.69 0.78 -9.16
N PRO A 172 26.43 -0.34 -8.95
CA PRO A 172 26.53 -0.98 -7.63
C PRO A 172 27.14 -0.07 -6.55
N ALA A 173 28.07 0.82 -6.93
CA ALA A 173 28.77 1.71 -5.99
C ALA A 173 27.85 2.76 -5.34
N GLY A 174 26.69 3.05 -5.96
CA GLY A 174 25.68 3.97 -5.41
C GLY A 174 24.80 3.35 -4.30
N PHE A 175 25.05 2.07 -3.96
CA PHE A 175 24.23 1.34 -2.97
C PHE A 175 25.12 0.83 -1.82
N THR A 176 24.57 0.79 -0.61
CA THR A 176 25.22 0.19 0.56
C THR A 176 25.31 -1.34 0.50
N GLY A 177 24.64 -1.97 -0.47
CA GLY A 177 24.63 -3.40 -0.71
C GLY A 177 23.55 -3.80 -1.71
N LYS A 178 23.55 -5.09 -2.11
CA LYS A 178 22.54 -5.63 -3.04
C LYS A 178 21.13 -5.52 -2.47
N PRO A 179 20.16 -4.99 -3.23
CA PRO A 179 18.76 -4.92 -2.80
C PRO A 179 18.22 -6.30 -2.37
N LYS A 180 17.50 -6.33 -1.27
CA LYS A 180 16.89 -7.55 -0.72
C LYS A 180 15.42 -7.62 -1.12
N ILE A 181 14.93 -8.84 -1.31
CA ILE A 181 13.49 -9.08 -1.57
C ILE A 181 12.63 -8.54 -0.41
N PRO A 182 11.39 -8.11 -0.68
CA PRO A 182 10.50 -7.59 0.34
C PRO A 182 10.32 -8.57 1.50
N GLY A 183 10.58 -8.11 2.74
CA GLY A 183 10.38 -8.89 3.95
C GLY A 183 8.93 -8.96 4.38
N TYR A 184 8.64 -9.84 5.36
CA TYR A 184 7.38 -9.83 6.08
C TYR A 184 7.32 -8.67 7.07
N LYS A 185 6.12 -8.14 7.30
CA LYS A 185 5.86 -7.17 8.36
C LYS A 185 5.89 -7.90 9.70
N GLN A 186 6.81 -7.48 10.58
CA GLN A 186 7.01 -8.10 11.89
C GLN A 186 6.12 -7.48 12.97
N ASP A 187 5.80 -6.18 12.85
CA ASP A 187 4.92 -5.49 13.79
C ASP A 187 3.53 -6.14 13.80
N GLU A 188 2.79 -5.99 14.89
CA GLU A 188 1.45 -6.54 15.03
C GLU A 188 0.46 -5.94 14.03
N GLU A 189 0.69 -4.70 13.61
CA GLU A 189 -0.19 -3.89 12.79
C GLU A 189 0.54 -3.30 11.57
N TYR A 190 -0.20 -3.01 10.51
CA TYR A 190 0.30 -2.33 9.32
C TYR A 190 -0.72 -1.31 8.82
N ILE A 191 -0.29 -0.38 7.96
CA ILE A 191 -1.15 0.67 7.43
C ILE A 191 -2.40 0.08 6.78
N ALA A 192 -3.59 0.50 7.24
CA ALA A 192 -4.86 0.25 6.57
C ALA A 192 -5.23 1.46 5.70
N TRP A 193 -5.60 1.19 4.45
CA TRP A 193 -5.95 2.22 3.48
C TRP A 193 -7.41 2.09 3.06
N PHE A 194 -8.17 3.15 3.30
CA PHE A 194 -9.59 3.26 2.97
C PHE A 194 -9.77 4.23 1.80
N SER A 195 -10.26 3.72 0.67
CA SER A 195 -10.65 4.56 -0.47
C SER A 195 -11.95 5.32 -0.15
N LYS A 196 -12.28 6.33 -0.97
CA LYS A 196 -13.54 7.09 -0.86
C LYS A 196 -14.82 6.24 -0.93
N GLN A 197 -14.73 4.98 -1.36
CA GLN A 197 -15.86 4.06 -1.42
C GLN A 197 -16.15 3.40 -0.06
N VAL A 198 -15.12 3.21 0.76
CA VAL A 198 -15.20 2.53 2.06
C VAL A 198 -14.94 3.44 3.26
N ALA A 199 -14.52 4.67 3.00
CA ALA A 199 -14.49 5.77 3.97
C ALA A 199 -15.06 7.01 3.27
N LYS A 200 -16.26 7.41 3.65
CA LYS A 200 -17.00 8.50 2.98
C LYS A 200 -16.89 9.79 3.76
N LEU A 201 -16.57 10.88 3.08
CA LEU A 201 -16.72 12.22 3.65
C LEU A 201 -18.20 12.55 3.76
N LYS A 202 -18.62 13.02 4.92
CA LYS A 202 -19.96 13.49 5.26
C LYS A 202 -19.87 14.88 5.86
N GLU A 203 -20.85 15.73 5.55
CA GLU A 203 -21.01 17.02 6.16
C GLU A 203 -22.38 17.09 6.84
N GLU A 204 -22.42 17.64 8.05
CA GLU A 204 -23.61 17.84 8.85
C GLU A 204 -23.35 19.01 9.82
N ASP A 205 -24.27 19.94 9.92
CA ASP A 205 -24.21 21.12 10.80
C ASP A 205 -22.89 21.91 10.70
N GLY A 206 -22.39 22.10 9.47
CA GLY A 206 -21.14 22.83 9.21
C GLY A 206 -19.89 22.13 9.70
N ARG A 207 -19.96 20.82 9.95
CA ARG A 207 -18.83 19.96 10.33
C ARG A 207 -18.66 18.78 9.39
N CYS A 208 -17.41 18.43 9.13
CA CYS A 208 -17.06 17.27 8.33
C CYS A 208 -16.70 16.06 9.19
N TYR A 209 -17.08 14.89 8.68
CA TYR A 209 -16.89 13.58 9.30
C TYR A 209 -16.44 12.56 8.26
N ILE A 210 -15.60 11.60 8.67
CA ILE A 210 -15.34 10.39 7.89
C ILE A 210 -16.20 9.27 8.45
N GLN A 211 -17.06 8.71 7.60
CA GLN A 211 -17.84 7.52 7.87
C GLN A 211 -17.13 6.31 7.30
N PHE A 212 -16.53 5.50 8.16
CA PHE A 212 -15.89 4.25 7.77
C PHE A 212 -16.91 3.14 7.55
N ILE A 213 -16.63 2.24 6.60
CA ILE A 213 -17.47 1.07 6.38
C ILE A 213 -17.48 0.17 7.62
N ASN A 214 -18.63 -0.42 7.91
CA ASN A 214 -18.85 -1.30 9.07
C ASN A 214 -18.51 -0.64 10.43
N ASN A 215 -18.54 0.68 10.50
CA ASN A 215 -18.43 1.41 11.75
C ASN A 215 -19.65 2.34 11.87
N PRO A 216 -20.48 2.23 12.93
CA PRO A 216 -21.63 3.10 13.13
C PRO A 216 -21.23 4.53 13.46
N ASP A 217 -20.06 4.73 14.07
CA ASP A 217 -19.60 6.03 14.52
C ASP A 217 -18.99 6.85 13.38
N ARG A 218 -19.18 8.17 13.48
CA ARG A 218 -18.59 9.14 12.56
C ARG A 218 -17.35 9.76 13.16
N PHE A 219 -16.26 9.73 12.42
CA PHE A 219 -15.00 10.34 12.82
C PHE A 219 -14.96 11.81 12.44
N GLY A 220 -15.09 12.70 13.42
CA GLY A 220 -15.09 14.15 13.20
C GLY A 220 -13.71 14.66 12.77
N ILE A 221 -13.67 15.44 11.69
CA ILE A 221 -12.42 15.98 11.15
C ILE A 221 -12.32 17.50 11.24
N GLY A 222 -13.38 18.19 11.64
CA GLY A 222 -13.36 19.63 11.88
C GLY A 222 -14.50 20.38 11.20
N LYS A 223 -14.36 21.70 11.08
CA LYS A 223 -15.34 22.56 10.40
C LYS A 223 -15.32 22.30 8.90
N ALA A 224 -16.49 22.35 8.25
CA ALA A 224 -16.62 22.15 6.80
C ALA A 224 -15.80 23.18 6.01
N SER A 225 -15.76 24.42 6.46
CA SER A 225 -15.01 25.51 5.82
C SER A 225 -13.49 25.25 5.67
N LEU A 226 -12.92 24.27 6.37
CA LEU A 226 -11.53 23.86 6.20
C LEU A 226 -11.30 23.01 4.93
N TYR A 227 -12.37 22.49 4.36
CA TYR A 227 -12.36 21.54 3.25
C TYR A 227 -13.09 22.05 2.01
N ASP A 228 -13.53 23.31 2.04
CA ASP A 228 -14.13 23.98 0.89
C ASP A 228 -13.14 23.89 -0.29
N ASP A 229 -13.67 23.65 -1.48
CA ASP A 229 -12.90 23.44 -2.73
C ASP A 229 -11.97 22.22 -2.76
N LEU A 230 -11.95 21.40 -1.70
CA LEU A 230 -11.14 20.20 -1.64
C LEU A 230 -11.95 18.95 -1.99
N LYS A 231 -11.40 18.10 -2.86
CA LYS A 231 -12.00 16.82 -3.23
C LYS A 231 -11.40 15.69 -2.40
N TYR A 232 -12.20 15.06 -1.55
CA TYR A 232 -11.75 13.91 -0.77
C TYR A 232 -11.32 12.74 -1.65
N VAL A 233 -10.15 12.15 -1.35
CA VAL A 233 -9.54 11.05 -2.10
C VAL A 233 -9.51 9.76 -1.29
N LYS A 234 -8.92 9.79 -0.09
CA LYS A 234 -8.69 8.60 0.74
C LYS A 234 -8.39 8.94 2.19
N THR A 235 -8.49 7.93 3.05
CA THR A 235 -7.98 7.96 4.43
C THR A 235 -7.04 6.80 4.66
N GLU A 236 -5.87 7.05 5.23
CA GLU A 236 -4.92 6.04 5.69
C GLU A 236 -4.84 6.06 7.21
N VAL A 237 -4.87 4.89 7.82
CA VAL A 237 -4.67 4.73 9.26
C VAL A 237 -3.33 4.07 9.48
N LYS A 238 -2.41 4.79 10.12
CA LYS A 238 -1.04 4.35 10.37
C LYS A 238 -0.83 4.15 11.87
N PRO A 239 -0.66 2.90 12.35
CA PRO A 239 -0.28 2.63 13.73
C PRO A 239 1.17 3.07 13.94
N MET A 240 1.44 3.85 14.99
CA MET A 240 2.77 4.31 15.31
C MET A 240 2.84 4.81 16.75
N TYR A 241 3.83 4.35 17.50
CA TYR A 241 4.08 4.76 18.91
C TYR A 241 2.87 4.61 19.83
N GLY A 242 2.12 3.50 19.71
CA GLY A 242 0.92 3.23 20.50
C GLY A 242 -0.27 4.13 20.21
N LYS A 243 -0.27 4.83 19.07
CA LYS A 243 -1.32 5.75 18.60
C LYS A 243 -1.68 5.45 17.16
N TYR A 244 -2.84 5.96 16.72
CA TYR A 244 -3.23 5.92 15.32
C TYR A 244 -3.12 7.31 14.69
N TYR A 245 -2.35 7.39 13.63
CA TYR A 245 -2.24 8.56 12.77
C TYR A 245 -3.19 8.38 11.60
N ILE A 246 -4.21 9.21 11.56
CA ILE A 246 -5.22 9.24 10.50
C ILE A 246 -4.79 10.30 9.50
N LEU A 247 -4.44 9.87 8.30
CA LEU A 247 -3.99 10.70 7.20
C LEU A 247 -5.12 10.82 6.18
N ILE A 248 -5.74 11.98 6.10
CA ILE A 248 -6.89 12.25 5.23
C ILE A 248 -6.40 13.06 4.04
N THR A 249 -6.45 12.49 2.86
CA THR A 249 -5.91 13.09 1.64
C THR A 249 -7.05 13.69 0.81
N PHE A 250 -6.87 14.93 0.43
CA PHE A 250 -7.71 15.67 -0.50
C PHE A 250 -6.93 16.08 -1.73
N ASP A 251 -7.63 16.15 -2.84
CA ASP A 251 -7.16 16.79 -4.07
C ASP A 251 -7.60 18.27 -4.02
N ASP A 252 -6.65 19.17 -4.04
CA ASP A 252 -6.86 20.61 -3.99
C ASP A 252 -7.02 21.25 -5.37
N LYS A 253 -6.98 20.43 -6.43
CA LYS A 253 -7.09 20.85 -7.83
C LYS A 253 -6.14 21.98 -8.23
N ILE A 254 -5.16 22.28 -7.38
CA ILE A 254 -4.13 23.26 -7.72
C ILE A 254 -3.23 22.61 -8.76
N ALA A 255 -3.17 23.21 -9.95
CA ALA A 255 -2.17 22.85 -10.94
C ALA A 255 -0.78 23.02 -10.32
N GLU A 256 0.17 22.16 -10.68
CA GLU A 256 1.57 22.39 -10.32
C GLU A 256 1.93 23.78 -10.81
N ALA A 257 2.48 24.60 -9.90
CA ALA A 257 2.93 25.92 -10.29
C ALA A 257 3.99 25.77 -11.39
N GLU A 258 3.73 26.38 -12.54
CA GLU A 258 4.73 26.42 -13.59
C GLU A 258 5.97 27.11 -13.03
N VAL A 259 7.07 26.38 -12.99
CA VAL A 259 8.36 26.97 -12.60
C VAL A 259 8.79 27.86 -13.78
N PRO A 260 8.96 29.18 -13.57
CA PRO A 260 9.41 30.06 -14.65
C PRO A 260 10.75 29.56 -15.20
N GLU A 261 10.88 29.47 -16.53
CA GLU A 261 12.15 29.05 -17.15
C GLU A 261 13.34 29.94 -16.69
N ASN A 262 13.10 31.24 -16.41
CA ASN A 262 14.08 32.18 -15.92
C ASN A 262 13.56 32.93 -14.67
N PRO A 263 13.65 32.35 -13.48
CA PRO A 263 13.19 33.00 -12.26
C PRO A 263 14.06 34.18 -11.91
N LYS A 264 13.47 35.37 -11.75
CA LYS A 264 14.20 36.60 -11.35
C LYS A 264 14.68 36.54 -9.91
N ARG A 265 13.99 35.81 -9.03
CA ARG A 265 14.33 35.65 -7.62
C ARG A 265 14.55 34.20 -7.33
N ILE A 266 15.76 33.87 -6.91
CA ILE A 266 16.17 32.49 -6.59
C ILE A 266 16.59 32.44 -5.12
N LEU A 267 16.08 31.45 -4.39
CA LEU A 267 16.49 31.11 -3.03
C LEU A 267 17.16 29.73 -3.06
N GLY A 268 18.43 29.69 -2.73
CA GLY A 268 19.19 28.46 -2.56
C GLY A 268 19.10 27.99 -1.12
N LEU A 269 18.69 26.69 -0.93
CA LEU A 269 18.61 26.06 0.37
C LEU A 269 19.50 24.81 0.36
N ASP A 270 20.51 24.77 1.24
CA ASP A 270 21.42 23.64 1.42
C ASP A 270 21.21 22.97 2.79
N PRO A 271 20.49 21.85 2.86
CA PRO A 271 20.30 21.09 4.10
C PRO A 271 21.58 20.37 4.48
N GLY A 272 22.07 20.58 5.68
CA GLY A 272 23.31 19.98 6.17
C GLY A 272 23.16 19.20 7.48
N VAL A 273 24.15 18.37 7.79
CA VAL A 273 24.15 17.54 9.02
C VAL A 273 24.57 18.34 10.26
N ASN A 274 25.49 19.30 10.10
CA ASN A 274 25.98 20.11 11.20
C ASN A 274 25.28 21.47 11.27
N ASN A 275 25.02 22.05 10.14
CA ASN A 275 24.14 23.20 9.96
C ASN A 275 22.81 22.66 9.46
N PHE A 276 21.70 23.05 10.09
CA PHE A 276 20.37 22.57 9.68
C PHE A 276 20.05 23.01 8.26
N LEU A 277 20.43 24.25 7.92
CA LEU A 277 20.19 24.86 6.61
C LEU A 277 21.16 26.00 6.33
N GLY A 278 21.82 25.95 5.17
CA GLY A 278 22.45 27.12 4.56
C GLY A 278 21.45 27.80 3.63
N VAL A 279 21.34 29.13 3.68
CA VAL A 279 20.39 29.90 2.86
C VAL A 279 21.14 30.99 2.13
N ALA A 280 20.98 31.05 0.81
CA ALA A 280 21.50 32.10 -0.03
C ALA A 280 20.44 32.57 -1.04
N ASN A 281 20.50 33.81 -1.48
CA ASN A 281 19.57 34.35 -2.48
C ASN A 281 20.28 35.29 -3.45
N ASN A 282 19.65 35.59 -4.59
CA ASN A 282 20.17 36.50 -5.63
C ASN A 282 19.50 37.88 -5.62
N PHE A 283 18.69 38.20 -4.60
CA PHE A 283 17.93 39.44 -4.52
C PHE A 283 18.33 40.38 -3.36
N GLY A 284 19.61 40.31 -2.93
CA GLY A 284 20.22 41.23 -2.00
C GLY A 284 20.05 40.94 -0.51
N GLY A 285 19.39 39.84 -0.14
CA GLY A 285 19.34 39.36 1.24
C GLY A 285 20.67 38.75 1.67
N ALA A 286 21.17 39.07 2.89
CA ALA A 286 22.38 38.46 3.41
C ALA A 286 22.21 36.92 3.52
N PRO A 287 23.19 36.12 3.05
CA PRO A 287 23.17 34.68 3.29
C PRO A 287 23.27 34.37 4.79
N PHE A 288 22.59 33.35 5.25
CA PHE A 288 22.64 32.96 6.65
C PHE A 288 22.66 31.41 6.80
N VAL A 289 23.11 30.98 7.97
CA VAL A 289 23.17 29.56 8.31
C VAL A 289 22.34 29.34 9.56
N MET A 290 21.40 28.37 9.46
CA MET A 290 20.66 27.88 10.63
C MET A 290 21.48 26.79 11.33
N ASN A 291 21.83 27.04 12.59
CA ASN A 291 22.65 26.13 13.38
C ASN A 291 21.85 24.86 13.78
N GLY A 292 22.31 23.67 13.38
CA GLY A 292 21.73 22.38 13.73
C GLY A 292 22.32 21.71 14.97
N ARG A 293 23.29 22.32 15.68
CA ARG A 293 24.02 21.68 16.79
C ARG A 293 23.12 21.28 17.95
N ALA A 294 22.10 22.07 18.28
CA ALA A 294 21.14 21.75 19.33
C ALA A 294 20.34 20.46 19.00
N VAL A 295 19.86 20.35 17.76
CA VAL A 295 19.14 19.16 17.28
C VAL A 295 20.06 17.94 17.26
N LYS A 296 21.31 18.11 16.81
CA LYS A 296 22.34 17.06 16.82
C LYS A 296 22.65 16.57 18.23
N SER A 297 22.81 17.47 19.19
CA SER A 297 23.02 17.15 20.61
C SER A 297 21.83 16.39 21.21
N ALA A 298 20.61 16.83 20.94
CA ALA A 298 19.39 16.15 21.38
C ALA A 298 19.31 14.71 20.83
N ASN A 299 19.58 14.53 19.53
CA ASN A 299 19.61 13.23 18.89
C ASN A 299 20.70 12.32 19.44
N GLN A 300 21.91 12.84 19.70
CA GLN A 300 22.99 12.07 20.31
C GLN A 300 22.63 11.63 21.72
N ARG A 301 22.04 12.51 22.53
CA ARG A 301 21.56 12.17 23.88
C ARG A 301 20.48 11.09 23.84
N PHE A 302 19.53 11.21 22.91
CA PHE A 302 18.49 10.20 22.71
C PHE A 302 19.10 8.84 22.32
N ASN A 303 20.00 8.81 21.34
CA ASN A 303 20.64 7.60 20.88
C ASN A 303 21.47 6.92 21.98
N LYS A 304 22.19 7.70 22.81
CA LYS A 304 22.90 7.16 23.98
C LYS A 304 21.96 6.53 25.00
N LYS A 305 20.80 7.16 25.29
CA LYS A 305 19.80 6.60 26.19
C LYS A 305 19.17 5.33 25.60
N ARG A 306 18.84 5.36 24.32
CA ARG A 306 18.29 4.20 23.59
C ARG A 306 19.27 3.02 23.62
N ALA A 307 20.54 3.26 23.34
CA ALA A 307 21.57 2.21 23.36
C ALA A 307 21.71 1.57 24.74
N LYS A 308 21.69 2.37 25.82
CA LYS A 308 21.71 1.84 27.22
C LYS A 308 20.50 0.98 27.53
N LEU A 309 19.28 1.41 27.12
CA LEU A 309 18.06 0.63 27.33
C LEU A 309 18.08 -0.68 26.54
N ILE A 310 18.51 -0.66 25.29
CA ILE A 310 18.64 -1.86 24.47
C ILE A 310 19.67 -2.81 25.11
N SER A 311 20.84 -2.32 25.52
CA SER A 311 21.85 -3.14 26.17
C SER A 311 21.38 -3.77 27.49
N SER A 312 20.54 -3.07 28.28
CA SER A 312 19.98 -3.65 29.52
C SER A 312 18.96 -4.76 29.27
N VAL A 313 18.23 -4.67 28.17
CA VAL A 313 17.23 -5.70 27.76
C VAL A 313 17.92 -6.91 27.14
N THR A 314 18.94 -6.70 26.29
CA THR A 314 19.64 -7.82 25.62
C THR A 314 20.59 -8.59 26.53
N LYS A 315 21.14 -7.98 27.60
CA LYS A 315 21.98 -8.68 28.59
C LYS A 315 21.19 -9.64 29.49
N GLY A 316 19.87 -9.60 29.47
CA GLY A 316 19.02 -10.50 30.27
C GLY A 316 18.46 -11.69 29.47
N SER A 317 18.86 -11.88 28.20
CA SER A 317 18.33 -12.93 27.33
C SER A 317 19.31 -14.07 27.02
N ASP A 318 20.45 -14.14 27.74
CA ASP A 318 21.36 -15.31 27.71
C ASP A 318 20.92 -16.29 28.80
N SER A 319 19.89 -17.10 28.47
CA SER A 319 19.59 -18.37 29.14
C SER A 319 18.76 -19.25 28.20
#